data_c030fdd3d9f3f7117564e9feb9905568
#
_entry.id   c030fdd3d9f3f7117564e9feb9905568
#
_cell.length_a   1.000
_cell.length_b   1.000
_cell.length_c   1.000
_cell.angle_alpha   90.00
_cell.angle_beta   90.00
_cell.angle_gamma   90.00
#
_symmetry.space_group_name_H-M   'P 1'
#
loop_
_entity.id
_entity.type
_entity.pdbx_description
1 polymer ?
#
loop_
_entity_poly.entity_id
_entity_poly.type
_entity_poly.pdbx_seq_one_letter_code
_entity_poly.pdbx_strand_id
1 'polypeptide(L)'
;RVDRRQRQMCIRDRSLYIAMAIASVTYLIWRVKLAAYLIISIAPIGAMTTFIALISGSIWGIPTWGTWWQWDARITSTLILFIMYLGLISLHNSFSNYEKADRLLSWLVIVGAVNIPIIKKSVDWWSTLHQSASITLTDKPSIDPQMLYPLIGSTIGFFGLILCLVL
;
A
#
# COMPACT_ATOMS: atom_id res chain seq x y z
N ARG A 1 -5.29 21.52 -1.48
CA ARG A 1 -4.49 21.03 -0.32
C ARG A 1 -4.80 19.59 0.07
N VAL A 2 -6.02 19.10 -0.08
CA VAL A 2 -6.46 17.75 0.36
C VAL A 2 -6.01 16.65 -0.60
N ASP A 3 -6.06 16.89 -1.89
CA ASP A 3 -5.62 15.95 -2.94
C ASP A 3 -4.16 15.47 -2.78
N ARG A 4 -3.29 16.33 -2.24
CA ARG A 4 -1.88 15.99 -1.94
C ARG A 4 -1.72 14.93 -0.86
N ARG A 5 -2.49 15.01 0.23
CA ARG A 5 -2.39 14.04 1.34
C ARG A 5 -2.84 12.65 0.90
N GLN A 6 -3.89 12.61 0.09
CA GLN A 6 -4.43 11.35 -0.42
C GLN A 6 -3.46 10.66 -1.39
N ARG A 7 -2.77 11.41 -2.26
CA ARG A 7 -1.71 10.87 -3.13
C ARG A 7 -0.54 10.29 -2.34
N GLN A 8 -0.11 10.95 -1.27
CA GLN A 8 0.96 10.45 -0.40
C GLN A 8 0.58 9.12 0.26
N MET A 9 -0.64 8.99 0.77
CA MET A 9 -1.11 7.77 1.41
C MET A 9 -1.12 6.59 0.42
N CYS A 10 -1.62 6.78 -0.79
CA CYS A 10 -1.62 5.73 -1.82
C CYS A 10 -0.22 5.28 -2.25
N ILE A 11 0.76 6.18 -2.31
CA ILE A 11 2.16 5.83 -2.63
C ILE A 11 2.78 5.01 -1.50
N ARG A 12 2.53 5.38 -0.26
CA ARG A 12 3.05 4.71 0.94
C ARG A 12 2.59 3.26 1.04
N ASP A 13 1.28 3.04 0.94
CA ASP A 13 0.69 1.70 1.08
C ASP A 13 1.20 0.74 0.02
N ARG A 14 1.36 1.22 -1.21
CA ARG A 14 1.93 0.43 -2.31
C ARG A 14 3.41 0.13 -2.10
N SER A 15 4.18 1.10 -1.62
CA SER A 15 5.62 0.92 -1.37
C SER A 15 5.85 -0.11 -0.28
N LEU A 16 5.04 -0.12 0.78
CA LEU A 16 5.10 -1.13 1.84
C LEU A 16 4.79 -2.53 1.31
N TYR A 17 3.76 -2.65 0.48
CA TYR A 17 3.41 -3.94 -0.09
C TYR A 17 4.47 -4.44 -1.08
N ILE A 18 5.06 -3.55 -1.87
CA ILE A 18 6.19 -3.89 -2.76
C ILE A 18 7.39 -4.36 -1.94
N ALA A 19 7.72 -3.69 -0.84
CA ALA A 19 8.80 -4.13 0.06
C ALA A 19 8.52 -5.52 0.64
N MET A 20 7.28 -5.80 1.05
CA MET A 20 6.87 -7.14 1.48
C MET A 20 6.96 -8.16 0.35
N ALA A 21 6.59 -7.81 -0.88
CA ALA A 21 6.69 -8.71 -2.03
C ALA A 21 8.15 -9.07 -2.33
N ILE A 22 9.05 -8.09 -2.29
CA ILE A 22 10.50 -8.32 -2.43
C ILE A 22 11.02 -9.24 -1.31
N ALA A 23 10.65 -8.96 -0.07
CA ALA A 23 11.00 -9.81 1.08
C ALA A 23 10.46 -11.23 0.90
N SER A 24 9.24 -11.40 0.40
CA SER A 24 8.62 -12.71 0.14
C SER A 24 9.38 -13.51 -0.92
N VAL A 25 9.77 -12.87 -2.02
CA VAL A 25 10.60 -13.50 -3.05
C VAL A 25 11.97 -13.90 -2.48
N THR A 26 12.59 -13.01 -1.70
CA THR A 26 13.86 -13.28 -1.03
C THR A 26 13.76 -14.48 -0.08
N TYR A 27 12.68 -14.55 0.70
CA TYR A 27 12.42 -15.68 1.59
C TYR A 27 12.24 -17.00 0.83
N LEU A 28 11.49 -17.00 -0.26
CA LEU A 28 11.25 -18.20 -1.04
C LEU A 28 12.52 -18.75 -1.73
N ILE A 29 13.42 -17.84 -2.18
CA ILE A 29 14.67 -18.24 -2.87
C ILE A 29 15.74 -18.65 -1.86
N TRP A 30 16.02 -17.81 -0.87
CA TRP A 30 17.15 -17.99 0.05
C TRP A 30 16.76 -18.47 1.45
N ARG A 31 15.46 -18.56 1.77
CA ARG A 31 14.95 -18.96 3.10
C ARG A 31 15.53 -18.16 4.25
N VAL A 32 15.81 -16.88 4.02
CA VAL A 32 16.36 -15.98 5.03
C VAL A 32 15.25 -15.65 6.04
N LYS A 33 15.43 -16.02 7.31
CA LYS A 33 14.47 -15.77 8.39
C LYS A 33 14.17 -14.27 8.57
N LEU A 34 15.16 -13.40 8.35
CA LEU A 34 14.99 -11.95 8.40
C LEU A 34 13.89 -11.46 7.45
N ALA A 35 13.80 -12.03 6.26
CA ALA A 35 12.77 -11.68 5.29
C ALA A 35 11.36 -12.05 5.79
N ALA A 36 11.20 -13.18 6.47
CA ALA A 36 9.93 -13.56 7.11
C ALA A 36 9.55 -12.59 8.24
N TYR A 37 10.50 -12.21 9.09
CA TYR A 37 10.25 -11.20 10.14
C TYR A 37 9.82 -9.86 9.55
N LEU A 38 10.42 -9.41 8.45
CA LEU A 38 10.02 -8.18 7.77
C LEU A 38 8.57 -8.24 7.29
N ILE A 39 8.13 -9.35 6.72
CA ILE A 39 6.74 -9.53 6.26
C ILE A 39 5.77 -9.36 7.44
N ILE A 40 6.05 -10.04 8.55
CA ILE A 40 5.21 -10.03 9.75
C ILE A 40 5.18 -8.65 10.41
N SER A 41 6.32 -7.95 10.48
CA SER A 41 6.42 -6.62 11.07
C SER A 41 5.75 -5.54 10.21
N ILE A 42 5.85 -5.63 8.89
CA ILE A 42 5.27 -4.65 7.97
C ILE A 42 3.75 -4.83 7.84
N ALA A 43 3.21 -6.05 7.94
CA ALA A 43 1.80 -6.33 7.74
C ALA A 43 0.85 -5.48 8.62
N PRO A 44 1.03 -5.37 9.95
CA PRO A 44 0.16 -4.54 10.79
C PRO A 44 0.30 -3.04 10.50
N ILE A 45 1.51 -2.57 10.17
CA ILE A 45 1.76 -1.18 9.78
C ILE A 45 1.05 -0.87 8.47
N GLY A 46 1.15 -1.77 7.49
CA GLY A 46 0.45 -1.68 6.21
C GLY A 46 -1.08 -1.67 6.38
N ALA A 47 -1.62 -2.54 7.23
CA ALA A 47 -3.04 -2.57 7.56
C ALA A 47 -3.52 -1.23 8.15
N MET A 48 -2.79 -0.70 9.12
CA MET A 48 -3.13 0.56 9.79
C MET A 48 -3.09 1.75 8.82
N THR A 49 -2.04 1.85 8.01
CA THR A 49 -1.89 2.95 7.05
C THR A 49 -2.96 2.89 5.96
N THR A 50 -3.29 1.69 5.46
CA THR A 50 -4.34 1.50 4.46
C THR A 50 -5.73 1.79 5.04
N PHE A 51 -5.98 1.43 6.29
CA PHE A 51 -7.21 1.77 7.00
C PHE A 51 -7.40 3.28 7.13
N ILE A 52 -6.35 4.00 7.57
CA ILE A 52 -6.38 5.48 7.66
C ILE A 52 -6.59 6.10 6.28
N ALA A 53 -5.97 5.54 5.23
CA ALA A 53 -6.14 6.00 3.87
C ALA A 53 -7.59 5.83 3.38
N LEU A 54 -8.25 4.72 3.69
CA LEU A 54 -9.65 4.46 3.35
C LEU A 54 -10.58 5.43 4.06
N ILE A 55 -10.43 5.62 5.39
CA ILE A 55 -11.26 6.56 6.16
C ILE A 55 -11.08 8.00 5.67
N SER A 56 -9.84 8.45 5.52
CA SER A 56 -9.56 9.82 5.07
C SER A 56 -10.05 10.04 3.63
N GLY A 57 -9.98 9.01 2.78
CA GLY A 57 -10.53 9.04 1.44
C GLY A 57 -12.05 9.16 1.41
N SER A 58 -12.74 8.39 2.27
CA SER A 58 -14.20 8.45 2.42
C SER A 58 -14.68 9.81 2.92
N ILE A 59 -14.03 10.38 3.93
CA ILE A 59 -14.37 11.73 4.45
C ILE A 59 -14.15 12.79 3.38
N TRP A 60 -13.09 12.67 2.57
CA TRP A 60 -12.83 13.60 1.48
C TRP A 60 -13.84 13.41 0.31
N GLY A 61 -14.38 12.24 0.12
CA GLY A 61 -15.40 11.94 -0.87
C GLY A 61 -16.70 12.73 -0.69
N ILE A 62 -17.09 13.02 0.56
CA ILE A 62 -18.33 13.74 0.87
C ILE A 62 -18.40 15.10 0.16
N PRO A 63 -17.43 16.03 0.32
CA PRO A 63 -17.49 17.34 -0.33
C PRO A 63 -17.21 17.32 -1.83
N THR A 64 -16.57 16.26 -2.34
CA THR A 64 -16.18 16.18 -3.78
C THR A 64 -17.17 15.46 -4.63
N TRP A 65 -17.75 14.38 -4.13
CA TRP A 65 -18.64 13.47 -4.88
C TRP A 65 -20.05 13.38 -4.29
N GLY A 66 -20.31 14.04 -3.14
CA GLY A 66 -21.60 14.02 -2.47
C GLY A 66 -21.92 12.73 -1.73
N THR A 67 -21.01 11.75 -1.72
CA THR A 67 -21.18 10.45 -1.05
C THR A 67 -19.94 10.10 -0.26
N TRP A 68 -20.13 9.46 0.89
CA TRP A 68 -19.00 9.01 1.75
C TRP A 68 -18.27 7.79 1.16
N TRP A 69 -18.93 7.03 0.30
CA TRP A 69 -18.36 5.85 -0.36
C TRP A 69 -18.83 5.77 -1.80
N GLN A 70 -17.86 5.66 -2.69
CA GLN A 70 -18.10 5.42 -4.11
C GLN A 70 -17.41 4.11 -4.49
N TRP A 71 -18.14 3.22 -5.16
CA TRP A 71 -17.59 1.97 -5.68
C TRP A 71 -16.73 2.23 -6.93
N ASP A 72 -15.66 2.98 -6.73
CA ASP A 72 -14.66 3.24 -7.74
C ASP A 72 -13.56 2.16 -7.71
N ALA A 73 -13.00 1.81 -8.87
CA ALA A 73 -11.98 0.78 -9.00
C ALA A 73 -10.77 1.03 -8.07
N ARG A 74 -10.43 2.29 -7.83
CA ARG A 74 -9.33 2.68 -6.94
C ARG A 74 -9.63 2.43 -5.47
N ILE A 75 -10.80 2.83 -5.00
CA ILE A 75 -11.21 2.64 -3.60
C ILE A 75 -11.41 1.15 -3.33
N THR A 76 -12.07 0.44 -4.25
CA THR A 76 -12.32 -1.00 -4.13
C THR A 76 -11.02 -1.80 -4.10
N SER A 77 -10.05 -1.49 -4.97
CA SER A 77 -8.76 -2.18 -4.97
C SER A 77 -7.91 -1.87 -3.73
N THR A 78 -8.05 -0.67 -3.16
CA THR A 78 -7.41 -0.33 -1.88
C THR A 78 -8.07 -1.07 -0.71
N LEU A 79 -9.39 -1.25 -0.75
CA LEU A 79 -10.11 -2.09 0.22
C LEU A 79 -9.66 -3.56 0.14
N ILE A 80 -9.48 -4.09 -1.07
CA ILE A 80 -8.95 -5.45 -1.27
C ILE A 80 -7.55 -5.54 -0.66
N LEU A 81 -6.69 -4.54 -0.86
CA LEU A 81 -5.36 -4.51 -0.26
C LEU A 81 -5.42 -4.54 1.28
N PHE A 82 -6.35 -3.80 1.88
CA PHE A 82 -6.57 -3.82 3.33
C PHE A 82 -7.00 -5.22 3.82
N ILE A 83 -7.94 -5.87 3.13
CA ILE A 83 -8.39 -7.23 3.46
C ILE A 83 -7.22 -8.22 3.32
N MET A 84 -6.35 -8.05 2.33
CA MET A 84 -5.14 -8.87 2.17
C MET A 84 -4.20 -8.73 3.38
N TYR A 85 -3.98 -7.52 3.89
CA TYR A 85 -3.19 -7.32 5.10
C TYR A 85 -3.81 -8.00 6.32
N LEU A 86 -5.14 -7.89 6.50
CA LEU A 86 -5.83 -8.60 7.58
C LEU A 86 -5.73 -10.12 7.44
N GLY A 87 -5.82 -10.62 6.21
CA GLY A 87 -5.63 -12.03 5.90
C GLY A 87 -4.24 -12.54 6.28
N LEU A 88 -3.19 -11.75 5.99
CA LEU A 88 -1.81 -12.07 6.37
C LEU A 88 -1.64 -12.16 7.89
N ILE A 89 -2.18 -11.19 8.64
CA ILE A 89 -2.11 -11.15 10.10
C ILE A 89 -2.87 -12.35 10.70
N SER A 90 -4.08 -12.62 10.22
CA SER A 90 -4.90 -13.74 10.69
C SER A 90 -4.25 -15.08 10.38
N LEU A 91 -3.68 -15.24 9.20
CA LEU A 91 -3.00 -16.46 8.79
C LEU A 91 -1.79 -16.73 9.68
N HIS A 92 -0.97 -15.71 9.94
CA HIS A 92 0.20 -15.85 10.83
C HIS A 92 -0.20 -16.35 12.22
N ASN A 93 -1.25 -15.77 12.80
CA ASN A 93 -1.72 -16.12 14.16
C ASN A 93 -2.40 -17.50 14.24
N SER A 94 -2.78 -18.07 13.10
CA SER A 94 -3.49 -19.37 13.06
C SER A 94 -2.57 -20.59 13.04
N PHE A 95 -1.30 -20.42 12.71
CA PHE A 95 -0.37 -21.55 12.57
C PHE A 95 0.54 -21.71 13.78
N SER A 96 0.59 -22.94 14.31
CA SER A 96 1.57 -23.32 15.35
C SER A 96 2.98 -23.56 14.77
N ASN A 97 3.08 -23.85 13.47
CA ASN A 97 4.36 -24.11 12.79
C ASN A 97 4.75 -22.90 11.97
N TYR A 98 5.72 -22.14 12.48
CA TYR A 98 6.20 -20.89 11.87
C TYR A 98 6.76 -21.07 10.44
N GLU A 99 7.48 -22.16 10.15
CA GLU A 99 8.04 -22.35 8.80
C GLU A 99 6.96 -22.55 7.73
N LYS A 100 5.89 -23.27 8.06
CA LYS A 100 4.74 -23.43 7.16
C LYS A 100 3.97 -22.13 7.00
N ALA A 101 3.79 -21.39 8.09
CA ALA A 101 3.15 -20.08 8.08
C ALA A 101 3.91 -19.11 7.17
N ASP A 102 5.23 -18.96 7.35
CA ASP A 102 6.07 -18.05 6.58
C ASP A 102 6.04 -18.35 5.07
N ARG A 103 6.03 -19.62 4.70
CA ARG A 103 5.93 -20.02 3.29
C ARG A 103 4.56 -19.65 2.70
N LEU A 104 3.47 -19.92 3.41
CA LEU A 104 2.12 -19.58 2.95
C LEU A 104 1.91 -18.07 2.90
N LEU A 105 2.41 -17.33 3.89
CA LEU A 105 2.40 -15.87 3.91
C LEU A 105 3.13 -15.31 2.69
N SER A 106 4.32 -15.83 2.39
CA SER A 106 5.10 -15.38 1.23
C SER A 106 4.36 -15.61 -0.09
N TRP A 107 3.70 -16.74 -0.26
CA TRP A 107 2.86 -16.98 -1.43
C TRP A 107 1.67 -16.04 -1.49
N LEU A 108 0.98 -15.82 -0.37
CA LEU A 108 -0.16 -14.92 -0.32
C LEU A 108 0.23 -13.48 -0.64
N VAL A 109 1.39 -13.01 -0.17
CA VAL A 109 1.93 -11.68 -0.51
C VAL A 109 2.21 -11.57 -2.01
N ILE A 110 2.80 -12.59 -2.63
CA ILE A 110 3.10 -12.57 -4.07
C ILE A 110 1.81 -12.55 -4.89
N VAL A 111 0.83 -13.37 -4.53
CA VAL A 111 -0.49 -13.36 -5.20
C VAL A 111 -1.15 -11.99 -5.05
N GLY A 112 -1.10 -11.40 -3.86
CA GLY A 112 -1.64 -10.07 -3.62
C GLY A 112 -0.87 -8.95 -4.33
N ALA A 113 0.40 -9.16 -4.68
CA ALA A 113 1.19 -8.18 -5.43
C ALA A 113 0.62 -7.92 -6.83
N VAL A 114 -0.13 -8.86 -7.39
CA VAL A 114 -0.86 -8.68 -8.66
C VAL A 114 -1.90 -7.55 -8.56
N ASN A 115 -2.43 -7.30 -7.37
CA ASN A 115 -3.38 -6.20 -7.15
C ASN A 115 -2.74 -4.80 -7.33
N ILE A 116 -1.42 -4.66 -7.13
CA ILE A 116 -0.73 -3.36 -7.22
C ILE A 116 -0.82 -2.73 -8.62
N PRO A 117 -0.45 -3.44 -9.71
CA PRO A 117 -0.61 -2.90 -11.05
C PRO A 117 -2.08 -2.65 -11.41
N ILE A 118 -3.01 -3.43 -10.89
CA ILE A 118 -4.45 -3.21 -11.08
C ILE A 118 -4.84 -1.86 -10.45
N ILE A 119 -4.43 -1.57 -9.22
CA ILE A 119 -4.67 -0.28 -8.57
C ILE A 119 -4.10 0.87 -9.40
N LYS A 120 -2.90 0.71 -9.98
CA LYS A 120 -2.25 1.77 -10.77
C LYS A 120 -2.98 2.02 -12.09
N LYS A 121 -3.36 0.96 -12.79
CA LYS A 121 -4.00 1.04 -14.12
C LYS A 121 -5.52 1.19 -14.06
N SER A 122 -6.14 1.00 -12.91
CA SER A 122 -7.60 1.11 -12.76
C SER A 122 -8.15 2.48 -13.17
N VAL A 123 -7.35 3.53 -12.97
CA VAL A 123 -7.73 4.90 -13.37
C VAL A 123 -7.71 5.07 -14.88
N ASP A 124 -6.82 4.38 -15.59
CA ASP A 124 -6.67 4.47 -17.04
C ASP A 124 -7.65 3.52 -17.78
N TRP A 125 -7.96 2.38 -17.16
CA TRP A 125 -8.83 1.35 -17.76
C TRP A 125 -10.32 1.56 -17.49
N TRP A 126 -10.67 2.14 -16.36
CA TRP A 126 -12.03 2.49 -15.99
C TRP A 126 -12.19 4.00 -15.94
N SER A 127 -13.34 4.49 -16.40
CA SER A 127 -13.73 5.91 -16.21
C SER A 127 -13.91 6.18 -14.72
N THR A 128 -12.82 6.50 -14.02
CA THR A 128 -12.83 6.77 -12.60
C THR A 128 -12.98 8.26 -12.33
N LEU A 129 -13.53 8.61 -11.17
CA LEU A 129 -13.63 10.00 -10.71
C LEU A 129 -12.26 10.57 -10.23
N HIS A 130 -11.21 9.73 -10.22
CA HIS A 130 -9.87 10.11 -9.81
C HIS A 130 -9.03 10.60 -10.99
N GLN A 131 -8.21 11.61 -10.73
CA GLN A 131 -7.23 12.10 -11.71
C GLN A 131 -6.13 11.08 -11.96
N SER A 132 -5.64 11.02 -13.20
CA SER A 132 -4.47 10.22 -13.60
C SER A 132 -3.21 10.57 -12.82
N ALA A 133 -2.21 9.68 -12.83
CA ALA A 133 -0.98 9.85 -12.08
C ALA A 133 -0.19 11.09 -12.55
N SER A 134 0.09 12.03 -11.63
CA SER A 134 0.84 13.25 -11.91
C SER A 134 2.37 13.05 -11.90
N ILE A 135 2.83 11.89 -11.44
CA ILE A 135 4.25 11.49 -11.45
C ILE A 135 4.34 10.19 -12.22
N THR A 136 4.91 10.22 -13.40
CA THR A 136 5.26 9.08 -14.23
C THR A 136 6.77 8.94 -14.30
N LEU A 137 7.26 7.73 -14.53
CA LEU A 137 8.71 7.49 -14.66
C LEU A 137 9.28 8.01 -15.99
N THR A 138 8.41 8.31 -16.94
CA THR A 138 8.77 8.71 -18.31
C THR A 138 8.67 10.20 -18.58
N ASP A 139 7.84 10.94 -17.83
CA ASP A 139 7.60 12.37 -18.09
C ASP A 139 8.00 13.24 -16.92
N LYS A 140 8.27 14.53 -17.20
CA LYS A 140 8.51 15.50 -16.14
C LYS A 140 7.29 15.59 -15.22
N PRO A 141 7.49 15.60 -13.88
CA PRO A 141 6.37 15.70 -12.94
C PRO A 141 5.58 16.98 -13.22
N SER A 142 4.28 16.86 -13.43
CA SER A 142 3.36 18.00 -13.63
C SER A 142 3.01 18.72 -12.32
N ILE A 143 3.91 18.66 -11.33
CA ILE A 143 3.75 19.23 -9.99
C ILE A 143 4.70 20.41 -9.86
N ASP A 144 4.17 21.53 -9.33
CA ASP A 144 4.96 22.71 -8.99
C ASP A 144 6.11 22.33 -8.04
N PRO A 145 7.36 22.81 -8.28
CA PRO A 145 8.50 22.54 -7.41
C PRO A 145 8.28 22.89 -5.95
N GLN A 146 7.53 23.92 -5.64
CA GLN A 146 7.16 24.29 -4.27
C GLN A 146 6.34 23.24 -3.55
N MET A 147 5.66 22.36 -4.30
CA MET A 147 4.87 21.25 -3.77
C MET A 147 5.65 19.93 -3.74
N LEU A 148 6.67 19.81 -4.56
CA LEU A 148 7.48 18.60 -4.68
C LEU A 148 8.38 18.38 -3.45
N TYR A 149 9.04 19.46 -2.96
CA TYR A 149 9.94 19.39 -1.80
C TYR A 149 9.24 18.89 -0.51
N PRO A 150 8.09 19.45 -0.08
CA PRO A 150 7.37 18.91 1.07
C PRO A 150 6.87 17.48 0.88
N LEU A 151 6.56 17.08 -0.36
CA LEU A 151 6.15 15.72 -0.71
C LEU A 151 7.29 14.73 -0.46
N ILE A 152 8.48 15.02 -0.98
CA ILE A 152 9.66 14.21 -0.81
C ILE A 152 10.04 14.14 0.68
N GLY A 153 10.11 15.27 1.38
CA GLY A 153 10.44 15.32 2.79
C GLY A 153 9.51 14.50 3.67
N SER A 154 8.19 14.59 3.44
CA SER A 154 7.22 13.80 4.21
C SER A 154 7.30 12.30 3.86
N THR A 155 7.64 11.95 2.63
CA THR A 155 7.83 10.55 2.22
C THR A 155 9.05 9.95 2.90
N ILE A 156 10.18 10.65 2.90
CA ILE A 156 11.42 10.22 3.60
C ILE A 156 11.16 10.08 5.10
N GLY A 157 10.52 11.08 5.74
CA GLY A 157 10.19 11.03 7.16
C GLY A 157 9.29 9.85 7.52
N PHE A 158 8.34 9.51 6.67
CA PHE A 158 7.46 8.36 6.90
C PHE A 158 8.20 7.03 6.76
N PHE A 159 9.07 6.88 5.75
CA PHE A 159 9.90 5.68 5.63
C PHE A 159 10.88 5.53 6.79
N GLY A 160 11.43 6.65 7.28
CA GLY A 160 12.25 6.65 8.50
C GLY A 160 11.48 6.16 9.73
N LEU A 161 10.24 6.62 9.90
CA LEU A 161 9.36 6.18 10.99
C LEU A 161 9.04 4.68 10.88
N ILE A 162 8.72 4.19 9.68
CA ILE A 162 8.48 2.76 9.47
C ILE A 162 9.72 1.94 9.79
N LEU A 163 10.89 2.39 9.35
CA LEU A 163 12.14 1.70 9.66
C LEU A 163 12.37 1.59 11.18
N CYS A 164 12.09 2.66 11.92
CA CYS A 164 12.16 2.65 13.39
C CYS A 164 11.12 1.73 14.05
N LEU A 165 9.96 1.52 13.43
CA LEU A 165 8.91 0.64 13.97
C LEU A 165 9.15 -0.83 13.65
N VAL A 166 9.91 -1.13 12.60
CA VAL A 166 10.23 -2.49 12.15
C VAL A 166 11.50 -3.03 12.83
N LEU A 167 12.46 -2.14 13.20
CA LEU A 167 13.67 -2.48 13.93
C LEU A 167 13.42 -2.62 15.42
#